data_ecc814f23d91a6b0b95aa45cc59b0fb0
#
_entry.id   ecc814f23d91a6b0b95aa45cc59b0fb0
#
_cell.length_a   1.000
_cell.length_b   1.000
_cell.length_c   1.000
_cell.angle_alpha   90.00
_cell.angle_beta   90.00
_cell.angle_gamma   90.00
#
_symmetry.space_group_name_H-M   'P 1'
#
loop_
_entity.id
_entity.type
_entity.pdbx_description
1 polymer ?
#
loop_
_entity_poly.entity_id
_entity_poly.type
_entity_poly.pdbx_seq_one_letter_code
_entity_poly.pdbx_strand_id
1 'polypeptide(L)'
;MKKELKPETMISHFAEEREKYEGAVVPPIFQNTLFTFKDWDAIDAAFDDRINTSIYSRGRNPGVNIVEKKLAKLAGGEKARLFASGMAAITAAVMHFLDAGDHAIAIKNIYGPANNLISVYLKKKMGIETTFVSGNDLDEYKNAIRPNT
;
A
#
# COMPACT_ATOMS: atom_id res chain seq x y z
N MET A 1 -4.47 -25.79 17.45
CA MET A 1 -5.17 -24.91 16.48
C MET A 1 -5.15 -23.48 17.03
N LYS A 2 -4.50 -22.52 16.38
CA LYS A 2 -4.61 -21.10 16.76
C LYS A 2 -6.05 -20.68 16.41
N LYS A 3 -6.82 -20.24 17.42
CA LYS A 3 -8.19 -19.77 17.24
C LYS A 3 -8.15 -18.55 16.32
N GLU A 4 -8.90 -18.59 15.23
CA GLU A 4 -8.99 -17.46 14.30
C GLU A 4 -9.64 -16.28 15.02
N LEU A 5 -8.99 -15.12 14.99
CA LEU A 5 -9.50 -13.92 15.66
C LEU A 5 -10.70 -13.39 14.88
N LYS A 6 -11.75 -13.00 15.59
CA LYS A 6 -12.86 -12.26 15.00
C LYS A 6 -12.38 -10.89 14.48
N PRO A 7 -12.98 -10.34 13.41
CA PRO A 7 -12.58 -9.04 12.83
C PRO A 7 -12.48 -7.90 13.87
N GLU A 8 -13.44 -7.83 14.79
CA GLU A 8 -13.47 -6.81 15.85
C GLU A 8 -12.27 -6.92 16.80
N THR A 9 -11.91 -8.15 17.19
CA THR A 9 -10.74 -8.42 18.03
C THR A 9 -9.45 -8.12 17.27
N MET A 10 -9.43 -8.42 15.97
CA MET A 10 -8.28 -8.18 15.10
C MET A 10 -8.02 -6.68 14.95
N ILE A 11 -9.05 -5.87 14.67
CA ILE A 11 -8.92 -4.41 14.58
C ILE A 11 -8.41 -3.82 15.89
N SER A 12 -8.92 -4.30 17.02
CA SER A 12 -8.57 -3.75 18.33
C SER A 12 -7.17 -4.14 18.81
N HIS A 13 -6.69 -5.36 18.51
CA HIS A 13 -5.52 -5.90 19.23
C HIS A 13 -4.42 -6.50 18.35
N PHE A 14 -4.68 -6.78 17.08
CA PHE A 14 -3.66 -7.39 16.22
C PHE A 14 -2.47 -6.45 15.99
N ALA A 15 -1.26 -7.02 16.04
CA ALA A 15 0.00 -6.31 15.83
C ALA A 15 0.34 -5.22 16.86
N GLU A 16 -0.40 -5.11 17.96
CA GLU A 16 -0.11 -4.21 19.09
C GLU A 16 0.85 -4.87 20.08
N GLU A 17 2.12 -4.87 19.82
CA GLU A 17 3.17 -5.44 20.67
C GLU A 17 3.35 -4.58 21.93
N ARG A 18 2.40 -4.65 22.88
CA ARG A 18 2.27 -3.74 24.03
C ARG A 18 3.50 -3.70 24.91
N GLU A 19 4.22 -4.81 25.01
CA GLU A 19 5.47 -4.92 25.78
C GLU A 19 6.54 -3.94 25.27
N LYS A 20 6.51 -3.58 23.99
CA LYS A 20 7.41 -2.57 23.40
C LYS A 20 7.06 -1.15 23.80
N TYR A 21 5.91 -0.95 24.45
CA TYR A 21 5.38 0.37 24.80
C TYR A 21 4.94 0.43 26.28
N GLU A 22 5.77 -0.14 27.15
CA GLU A 22 5.54 -0.13 28.62
C GLU A 22 4.15 -0.68 29.02
N GLY A 23 3.60 -1.59 28.24
CA GLY A 23 2.26 -2.17 28.48
C GLY A 23 1.10 -1.25 28.15
N ALA A 24 1.31 -0.17 27.38
CA ALA A 24 0.25 0.75 26.99
C ALA A 24 -0.90 0.01 26.32
N VAL A 25 -2.13 0.31 26.74
CA VAL A 25 -3.35 -0.32 26.19
C VAL A 25 -3.54 0.00 24.71
N VAL A 26 -3.14 1.22 24.31
CA VAL A 26 -3.16 1.69 22.92
C VAL A 26 -1.72 2.05 22.54
N PRO A 27 -1.24 1.65 21.36
CA PRO A 27 0.09 2.05 20.88
C PRO A 27 0.26 3.56 20.86
N PRO A 28 1.43 4.10 21.27
CA PRO A 28 1.68 5.53 21.22
C PRO A 28 1.65 6.08 19.80
N ILE A 29 1.35 7.39 19.70
CA ILE A 29 1.46 8.12 18.43
C ILE A 29 2.91 8.54 18.24
N PHE A 30 3.56 8.07 17.18
CA PHE A 30 4.94 8.41 16.84
C PHE A 30 4.98 9.65 15.94
N GLN A 31 5.13 10.83 16.52
CA GLN A 31 5.22 12.13 15.81
C GLN A 31 6.65 12.62 15.64
N ASN A 32 7.59 11.70 15.47
CA ASN A 32 8.99 12.01 15.25
C ASN A 32 9.40 11.78 13.80
N THR A 33 10.40 12.49 13.34
CA THR A 33 10.97 12.35 11.99
C THR A 33 12.02 11.26 11.94
N LEU A 34 12.92 11.22 12.93
CA LEU A 34 14.08 10.33 12.98
C LEU A 34 13.99 9.42 14.19
N PHE A 35 14.72 8.32 14.11
CA PHE A 35 14.89 7.36 15.20
C PHE A 35 16.38 7.30 15.56
N THR A 36 16.69 7.13 16.86
CA THR A 36 18.06 6.96 17.37
C THR A 36 18.47 5.49 17.36
N PHE A 37 19.78 5.26 17.34
CA PHE A 37 20.35 3.93 17.37
C PHE A 37 21.30 3.83 18.58
N LYS A 38 21.47 2.61 19.07
CA LYS A 38 22.29 2.32 20.24
C LYS A 38 23.79 2.60 19.99
N ASP A 39 24.26 2.20 18.82
CA ASP A 39 25.67 2.25 18.41
C ASP A 39 25.78 2.25 16.88
N TRP A 40 27.02 2.32 16.37
CA TRP A 40 27.28 2.32 14.92
C TRP A 40 26.88 1.02 14.23
N ASP A 41 27.09 -0.13 14.89
CA ASP A 41 26.70 -1.43 14.32
C ASP A 41 25.18 -1.52 14.12
N ALA A 42 24.41 -0.93 15.06
CA ALA A 42 22.96 -0.83 14.92
C ALA A 42 22.53 0.11 13.78
N ILE A 43 23.29 1.16 13.47
CA ILE A 43 23.08 2.03 12.32
C ILE A 43 23.29 1.23 11.02
N ASP A 44 24.43 0.56 10.90
CA ASP A 44 24.77 -0.21 9.69
C ASP A 44 23.72 -1.30 9.44
N ALA A 45 23.36 -2.07 10.46
CA ALA A 45 22.28 -3.07 10.37
C ALA A 45 20.94 -2.47 9.95
N ALA A 46 20.60 -1.26 10.43
CA ALA A 46 19.38 -0.56 10.06
C ALA A 46 19.39 -0.11 8.59
N PHE A 47 20.53 0.31 8.07
CA PHE A 47 20.70 0.70 6.68
C PHE A 47 20.70 -0.49 5.72
N ASP A 48 21.15 -1.66 6.17
CA ASP A 48 21.07 -2.92 5.43
C ASP A 48 19.62 -3.46 5.34
N ASP A 49 18.81 -3.25 6.39
CA ASP A 49 17.41 -3.66 6.42
C ASP A 49 16.44 -2.46 6.57
N ARG A 50 16.53 -1.51 5.66
CA ARG A 50 15.69 -0.28 5.63
C ARG A 50 14.19 -0.55 5.54
N ILE A 51 13.81 -1.69 4.97
CA ILE A 51 12.40 -2.05 4.79
C ILE A 51 11.77 -2.42 6.14
N ASN A 52 12.54 -3.04 7.04
CA ASN A 52 12.02 -3.52 8.32
C ASN A 52 12.45 -2.65 9.51
N THR A 53 13.34 -1.66 9.31
CA THR A 53 13.86 -0.82 10.39
C THR A 53 13.35 0.62 10.28
N SER A 54 12.92 1.19 11.40
CA SER A 54 12.50 2.59 11.47
C SER A 54 13.75 3.49 11.59
N ILE A 55 14.11 4.15 10.49
CA ILE A 55 15.19 5.13 10.40
C ILE A 55 14.59 6.53 10.29
N TYR A 56 13.61 6.67 9.42
CA TYR A 56 12.93 7.91 9.10
C TYR A 56 11.43 7.65 8.91
N SER A 57 10.56 8.43 9.55
CA SER A 57 9.11 8.18 9.59
C SER A 57 8.43 8.15 8.22
N ARG A 58 8.95 8.85 7.20
CA ARG A 58 8.45 8.76 5.83
C ARG A 58 8.61 7.35 5.24
N GLY A 59 9.70 6.65 5.57
CA GLY A 59 9.94 5.29 5.10
C GLY A 59 9.24 4.25 5.96
N ARG A 60 9.36 4.39 7.28
CA ARG A 60 8.79 3.46 8.26
C ARG A 60 8.49 4.13 9.59
N ASN A 61 7.24 4.07 10.02
CA ASN A 61 6.79 4.58 11.31
C ASN A 61 6.06 3.45 12.08
N PRO A 62 6.36 3.20 13.36
CA PRO A 62 5.74 2.10 14.10
C PRO A 62 4.22 2.14 14.14
N GLY A 63 3.60 3.33 14.28
CA GLY A 63 2.15 3.49 14.26
C GLY A 63 1.54 3.12 12.90
N VAL A 64 2.15 3.58 11.80
CA VAL A 64 1.74 3.22 10.44
C VAL A 64 1.86 1.71 10.22
N ASN A 65 2.97 1.09 10.67
CA ASN A 65 3.20 -0.34 10.50
C ASN A 65 2.13 -1.21 11.19
N ILE A 66 1.65 -0.79 12.36
CA ILE A 66 0.56 -1.48 13.07
C ILE A 66 -0.70 -1.49 12.21
N VAL A 67 -1.07 -0.34 11.64
CA VAL A 67 -2.27 -0.21 10.78
C VAL A 67 -2.10 -1.02 9.49
N GLU A 68 -0.94 -0.97 8.85
CA GLU A 68 -0.63 -1.77 7.65
C GLU A 68 -0.79 -3.27 7.92
N LYS A 69 -0.25 -3.78 9.04
CA LYS A 69 -0.40 -5.18 9.44
C LYS A 69 -1.87 -5.56 9.67
N LYS A 70 -2.64 -4.69 10.35
CA LYS A 70 -4.07 -4.90 10.58
C LYS A 70 -4.85 -4.97 9.26
N LEU A 71 -4.62 -4.03 8.35
CA LEU A 71 -5.29 -4.00 7.04
C LEU A 71 -4.93 -5.19 6.16
N ALA A 72 -3.64 -5.56 6.09
CA ALA A 72 -3.20 -6.76 5.38
C ALA A 72 -3.94 -8.00 5.91
N LYS A 73 -4.00 -8.17 7.23
CA LYS A 73 -4.67 -9.32 7.85
C LYS A 73 -6.17 -9.33 7.60
N LEU A 74 -6.84 -8.17 7.66
CA LEU A 74 -8.29 -8.05 7.38
C LEU A 74 -8.63 -8.38 5.92
N ALA A 75 -7.77 -7.95 4.98
CA ALA A 75 -7.95 -8.19 3.56
C ALA A 75 -7.48 -9.59 3.11
N GLY A 76 -6.91 -10.40 4.00
CA GLY A 76 -6.30 -11.68 3.63
C GLY A 76 -5.04 -11.54 2.78
N GLY A 77 -4.43 -10.35 2.73
CA GLY A 77 -3.20 -10.07 2.01
C GLY A 77 -1.94 -10.30 2.85
N GLU A 78 -0.79 -10.39 2.19
CA GLU A 78 0.50 -10.54 2.86
C GLU A 78 0.99 -9.23 3.48
N LYS A 79 0.78 -8.12 2.77
CA LYS A 79 1.22 -6.77 3.15
C LYS A 79 0.20 -5.73 2.73
N ALA A 80 0.20 -4.60 3.42
CA ALA A 80 -0.51 -3.39 3.01
C ALA A 80 0.45 -2.20 3.08
N ARG A 81 0.12 -1.13 2.36
CA ARG A 81 0.82 0.15 2.41
C ARG A 81 -0.16 1.28 2.56
N LEU A 82 0.12 2.18 3.49
CA LEU A 82 -0.66 3.39 3.72
C LEU A 82 -0.05 4.58 2.97
N PHE A 83 -0.92 5.41 2.44
CA PHE A 83 -0.57 6.64 1.74
C PHE A 83 -1.33 7.83 2.34
N ALA A 84 -0.80 9.03 2.18
CA ALA A 84 -1.40 10.26 2.69
C ALA A 84 -2.72 10.62 1.98
N SER A 85 -3.04 10.00 0.85
CA SER A 85 -4.30 10.18 0.13
C SER A 85 -4.68 8.94 -0.68
N GLY A 86 -5.98 8.76 -0.94
CA GLY A 86 -6.47 7.69 -1.80
C GLY A 86 -5.89 7.75 -3.22
N MET A 87 -5.72 8.95 -3.79
CA MET A 87 -5.09 9.11 -5.11
C MET A 87 -3.61 8.72 -5.09
N ALA A 88 -2.88 8.97 -4.01
CA ALA A 88 -1.50 8.48 -3.89
C ALA A 88 -1.45 6.96 -3.88
N ALA A 89 -2.38 6.29 -3.18
CA ALA A 89 -2.50 4.83 -3.18
C ALA A 89 -2.83 4.28 -4.58
N ILE A 90 -3.82 4.87 -5.26
CA ILE A 90 -4.21 4.50 -6.62
C ILE A 90 -3.03 4.69 -7.58
N THR A 91 -2.38 5.86 -7.54
CA THR A 91 -1.24 6.17 -8.42
C THR A 91 -0.09 5.19 -8.20
N ALA A 92 0.27 4.92 -6.94
CA ALA A 92 1.33 3.98 -6.62
C ALA A 92 1.02 2.56 -7.11
N ALA A 93 -0.23 2.10 -6.92
CA ALA A 93 -0.66 0.78 -7.39
C ALA A 93 -0.60 0.68 -8.92
N VAL A 94 -1.14 1.68 -9.63
CA VAL A 94 -1.18 1.69 -11.11
C VAL A 94 0.24 1.75 -11.68
N MET A 95 1.08 2.68 -11.20
CA MET A 95 2.44 2.87 -11.70
C MET A 95 3.42 1.75 -11.29
N HIS A 96 3.05 0.90 -10.33
CA HIS A 96 3.88 -0.26 -9.99
C HIS A 96 3.86 -1.34 -11.08
N PHE A 97 2.76 -1.43 -11.82
CA PHE A 97 2.54 -2.48 -12.82
C PHE A 97 2.65 -2.00 -14.27
N LEU A 98 2.68 -0.69 -14.51
CA LEU A 98 2.69 -0.12 -15.86
C LEU A 98 4.02 0.56 -16.18
N ASP A 99 4.64 0.11 -17.24
CA ASP A 99 5.79 0.74 -17.89
C ASP A 99 5.36 1.65 -19.06
N ALA A 100 6.28 2.45 -19.58
CA ALA A 100 6.01 3.32 -20.71
C ALA A 100 5.62 2.51 -21.96
N GLY A 101 4.50 2.85 -22.59
CA GLY A 101 3.96 2.18 -23.77
C GLY A 101 3.07 0.97 -23.47
N ASP A 102 2.81 0.69 -22.20
CA ASP A 102 1.89 -0.38 -21.81
C ASP A 102 0.43 -0.03 -22.09
N HIS A 103 -0.42 -1.04 -21.94
CA HIS A 103 -1.87 -0.93 -22.08
C HIS A 103 -2.57 -1.33 -20.77
N ALA A 104 -3.56 -0.52 -20.37
CA ALA A 104 -4.41 -0.79 -19.21
C ALA A 104 -5.87 -0.99 -19.63
N ILE A 105 -6.60 -1.79 -18.85
CA ILE A 105 -8.04 -1.94 -18.99
C ILE A 105 -8.68 -1.40 -17.71
N ALA A 106 -9.68 -0.52 -17.87
CA ALA A 106 -10.43 0.06 -16.74
C ALA A 106 -11.93 0.06 -17.02
N ILE A 107 -12.72 0.11 -15.95
CA ILE A 107 -14.18 0.26 -16.09
C ILE A 107 -14.54 1.70 -16.45
N LYS A 108 -15.59 1.90 -17.26
CA LYS A 108 -16.06 3.25 -17.72
C LYS A 108 -16.47 4.16 -16.56
N ASN A 109 -17.01 3.60 -15.49
CA ASN A 109 -17.46 4.33 -14.30
C ASN A 109 -16.42 4.35 -13.17
N ILE A 110 -15.13 4.21 -13.49
CA ILE A 110 -14.04 4.40 -12.53
C ILE A 110 -14.08 5.80 -11.90
N TYR A 111 -13.58 5.92 -10.67
CA TYR A 111 -13.45 7.20 -9.97
C TYR A 111 -12.80 8.29 -10.85
N GLY A 112 -13.44 9.45 -10.96
CA GLY A 112 -13.07 10.50 -11.92
C GLY A 112 -11.59 10.89 -11.91
N PRO A 113 -10.98 11.23 -10.76
CA PRO A 113 -9.55 11.49 -10.69
C PRO A 113 -8.66 10.34 -11.14
N ALA A 114 -9.05 9.08 -10.89
CA ALA A 114 -8.32 7.91 -11.40
C ALA A 114 -8.46 7.79 -12.93
N ASN A 115 -9.65 8.07 -13.49
CA ASN A 115 -9.82 8.17 -14.93
C ASN A 115 -8.87 9.18 -15.55
N ASN A 116 -8.82 10.41 -15.00
CA ASN A 116 -7.91 11.46 -15.50
C ASN A 116 -6.43 11.04 -15.39
N LEU A 117 -6.05 10.37 -14.31
CA LEU A 117 -4.70 9.82 -14.16
C LEU A 117 -4.34 8.92 -15.33
N ILE A 118 -5.15 7.88 -15.58
CA ILE A 118 -4.81 6.82 -16.56
C ILE A 118 -5.04 7.25 -18.00
N SER A 119 -6.16 7.95 -18.30
CA SER A 119 -6.52 8.28 -19.69
C SER A 119 -5.89 9.56 -20.24
N VAL A 120 -5.46 10.46 -19.35
CA VAL A 120 -4.87 11.75 -19.75
C VAL A 120 -3.40 11.85 -19.32
N TYR A 121 -3.14 11.75 -18.02
CA TYR A 121 -1.80 12.01 -17.50
C TYR A 121 -0.79 10.95 -17.92
N LEU A 122 -1.07 9.66 -17.67
CA LEU A 122 -0.17 8.57 -18.01
C LEU A 122 -0.07 8.38 -19.53
N LYS A 123 -1.15 8.58 -20.28
CA LYS A 123 -1.11 8.60 -21.74
C LYS A 123 -0.14 9.66 -22.25
N LYS A 124 -0.25 10.90 -21.77
CA LYS A 124 0.60 12.02 -22.21
C LYS A 124 2.06 11.86 -21.79
N LYS A 125 2.32 11.31 -20.60
CA LYS A 125 3.67 11.24 -20.01
C LYS A 125 4.44 9.97 -20.34
N MET A 126 3.73 8.85 -20.45
CA MET A 126 4.33 7.51 -20.58
C MET A 126 3.84 6.75 -21.81
N GLY A 127 2.92 7.32 -22.62
CA GLY A 127 2.36 6.65 -23.77
C GLY A 127 1.45 5.46 -23.42
N ILE A 128 0.99 5.36 -22.18
CA ILE A 128 0.10 4.28 -21.74
C ILE A 128 -1.27 4.47 -22.36
N GLU A 129 -1.76 3.45 -23.07
CA GLU A 129 -3.10 3.42 -23.60
C GLU A 129 -4.08 2.73 -22.65
N THR A 130 -5.32 3.21 -22.62
CA THR A 130 -6.36 2.61 -21.77
C THR A 130 -7.60 2.28 -22.58
N THR A 131 -8.04 1.01 -22.49
CA THR A 131 -9.34 0.58 -22.98
C THR A 131 -10.36 0.59 -21.86
N PHE A 132 -11.50 1.26 -22.08
CA PHE A 132 -12.58 1.33 -21.10
C PHE A 132 -13.69 0.33 -21.45
N VAL A 133 -14.03 -0.53 -20.48
CA VAL A 133 -15.08 -1.55 -20.57
C VAL A 133 -16.25 -1.24 -19.65
N SER A 134 -17.39 -1.89 -19.85
CA SER A 134 -18.60 -1.67 -19.02
C SER A 134 -18.42 -2.12 -17.56
N GLY A 135 -17.61 -3.14 -17.32
CA GLY A 135 -17.35 -3.70 -16.00
C GLY A 135 -18.26 -4.88 -15.62
N ASN A 136 -19.30 -5.16 -16.36
CA ASN A 136 -20.26 -6.24 -16.13
C ASN A 136 -20.26 -7.34 -17.20
N ASP A 137 -19.46 -7.20 -18.25
CA ASP A 137 -19.30 -8.16 -19.32
C ASP A 137 -17.85 -8.65 -19.41
N LEU A 138 -17.62 -9.93 -19.12
CA LEU A 138 -16.29 -10.53 -19.15
C LEU A 138 -15.71 -10.64 -20.56
N ASP A 139 -16.55 -10.68 -21.58
CA ASP A 139 -16.07 -10.76 -22.97
C ASP A 139 -15.53 -9.41 -23.46
N GLU A 140 -16.03 -8.28 -22.94
CA GLU A 140 -15.38 -6.97 -23.16
C GLU A 140 -13.93 -6.97 -22.64
N TYR A 141 -13.66 -7.55 -21.47
CA TYR A 141 -12.29 -7.64 -20.91
C TYR A 141 -11.40 -8.52 -21.78
N LYS A 142 -11.88 -9.73 -22.15
CA LYS A 142 -11.11 -10.65 -23.00
C LYS A 142 -10.73 -10.00 -24.33
N ASN A 143 -11.69 -9.31 -24.96
CA ASN A 143 -11.49 -8.64 -26.25
C ASN A 143 -10.58 -7.39 -26.14
N ALA A 144 -10.48 -6.78 -24.97
CA ALA A 144 -9.64 -5.62 -24.71
C ALA A 144 -8.18 -5.98 -24.40
N ILE A 145 -7.88 -7.23 -24.04
CA ILE A 145 -6.52 -7.68 -23.72
C ILE A 145 -5.62 -7.60 -24.96
N ARG A 146 -4.43 -7.01 -24.79
CA ARG A 146 -3.37 -6.88 -25.79
C ARG A 146 -2.10 -7.56 -25.28
N PRO A 147 -1.09 -7.83 -26.11
CA PRO A 147 0.18 -8.38 -25.65
C PRO A 147 0.91 -7.56 -24.61
N ASN A 148 0.65 -6.23 -24.56
CA ASN A 148 1.23 -5.27 -23.63
C ASN A 148 0.24 -4.82 -22.53
N THR A 149 -0.81 -5.61 -22.26
CA THR A 149 -1.77 -5.32 -21.16
C THR A 149 -1.23 -5.84 -19.85
#